data_99cb5b71ad1be0956709278c5bc3b2fa
#
_entry.id   99cb5b71ad1be0956709278c5bc3b2fa
#
_cell.length_a   1.000
_cell.length_b   1.000
_cell.length_c   1.000
_cell.angle_alpha   90.00
_cell.angle_beta   90.00
_cell.angle_gamma   90.00
#
_symmetry.space_group_name_H-M   'P 1'
#
loop_
_entity.id
_entity.type
_entity.pdbx_description
1 polymer ?
#
loop_
_entity_poly.entity_id
_entity_poly.type
_entity_poly.pdbx_seq_one_letter_code
_entity_poly.pdbx_strand_id
1 'polypeptide(L)' 'MQDTIGKRLRAYRKLKNLTQQELADRLHVSIAIVGAIERGTRAPSADLMRQIHDVLGVTEQELRGESVTFGG' A
#
# COMPACT_ATOMS: atom_id res chain seq x y z
N MET A 1 -7.88 12.62 -3.51
CA MET A 1 -7.41 13.03 -2.72
C MET A 1 -7.09 12.22 -1.64
N GLN A 2 -7.87 11.82 -0.81
CA GLN A 2 -7.53 11.11 0.27
C GLN A 2 -7.17 9.75 -0.04
N ASP A 3 -7.49 9.19 -1.15
CA ASP A 3 -7.26 7.81 -1.45
C ASP A 3 -5.96 7.61 -2.21
N THR A 4 -5.04 8.55 -2.19
CA THR A 4 -3.79 8.39 -2.90
C THR A 4 -3.01 7.16 -2.45
N ILE A 5 -2.95 6.92 -1.13
CA ILE A 5 -2.27 5.74 -0.62
C ILE A 5 -2.95 4.50 -1.15
N GLY A 6 -4.27 4.47 -1.14
CA GLY A 6 -5.00 3.30 -1.61
C GLY A 6 -4.78 3.01 -3.07
N LYS A 7 -4.81 4.04 -3.90
CA LYS A 7 -4.59 3.85 -5.33
C LYS A 7 -3.18 3.36 -5.60
N ARG A 8 -2.21 3.89 -4.90
CA ARG A 8 -0.84 3.48 -5.10
C ARG A 8 -0.60 2.08 -4.55
N LEU A 9 -1.20 1.75 -3.42
CA LEU A 9 -1.09 0.40 -2.89
C LEU A 9 -1.62 -0.60 -3.90
N ARG A 10 -2.77 -0.29 -4.49
CA ARG A 10 -3.36 -1.18 -5.49
C ARG A 10 -2.43 -1.33 -6.71
N ALA A 11 -1.83 -0.23 -7.15
CA ALA A 11 -0.94 -0.25 -8.30
C ALA A 11 0.30 -1.10 -8.02
N TYR A 12 0.92 -0.92 -6.86
CA TYR A 12 2.11 -1.70 -6.51
C TYR A 12 1.75 -3.18 -6.32
N ARG A 13 0.58 -3.43 -5.74
CA ARG A 13 0.11 -4.81 -5.58
C ARG A 13 -0.01 -5.49 -6.94
N LYS A 14 -0.60 -4.79 -7.90
CA LYS A 14 -0.78 -5.36 -9.23
C LYS A 14 0.55 -5.54 -9.95
N LEU A 15 1.49 -4.64 -9.73
CA LEU A 15 2.81 -4.78 -10.31
C LEU A 15 3.49 -6.05 -9.81
N LYS A 16 3.17 -6.48 -8.60
CA LYS A 16 3.75 -7.70 -8.06
C LYS A 16 2.88 -8.91 -8.38
N ASN A 17 1.83 -8.72 -9.16
CA ASN A 17 0.92 -9.80 -9.53
C ASN A 17 0.26 -10.46 -8.33
N LEU A 18 -0.11 -9.65 -7.34
CA LEU A 18 -0.77 -10.17 -6.15
C LEU A 18 -2.24 -9.81 -6.16
N THR A 19 -3.07 -10.75 -5.75
CA THR A 19 -4.47 -10.44 -5.50
C THR A 19 -4.59 -9.75 -4.15
N GLN A 20 -5.75 -9.19 -3.85
CA GLN A 20 -5.98 -8.59 -2.53
C GLN A 20 -5.78 -9.62 -1.44
N GLN A 21 -6.26 -10.84 -1.65
CA GLN A 21 -6.12 -11.89 -0.65
C GLN A 21 -4.67 -12.26 -0.44
N GLU A 22 -3.91 -12.36 -1.51
CA GLU A 22 -2.50 -12.69 -1.40
C GLU A 22 -1.74 -11.61 -0.65
N LEU A 23 -2.05 -10.35 -0.93
CA LEU A 23 -1.40 -9.27 -0.21
C LEU A 23 -1.81 -9.30 1.26
N ALA A 24 -3.08 -9.52 1.55
CA ALA A 24 -3.57 -9.58 2.92
C ALA A 24 -2.84 -10.69 3.67
N ASP A 25 -2.67 -11.84 3.05
CA ASP A 25 -1.98 -12.95 3.67
C ASP A 25 -0.53 -12.59 3.98
N ARG A 26 0.14 -11.91 3.08
CA ARG A 26 1.53 -11.51 3.31
C ARG A 26 1.66 -10.43 4.37
N LEU A 27 0.65 -9.59 4.49
CA LEU A 27 0.66 -8.54 5.51
C LEU A 27 0.10 -9.03 6.84
N HIS A 28 -0.42 -10.25 6.89
CA HIS A 28 -1.01 -10.82 8.09
C HIS A 28 -2.22 -10.02 8.57
N VAL A 29 -3.02 -9.55 7.63
CA VAL A 29 -4.27 -8.85 7.95
C VAL A 29 -5.39 -9.45 7.13
N SER A 30 -6.62 -9.06 7.41
CA SER A 30 -7.73 -9.57 6.64
C SER A 30 -7.82 -8.86 5.29
N ILE A 31 -8.45 -9.52 4.35
CA ILE A 31 -8.66 -8.92 3.03
C ILE A 31 -9.51 -7.66 3.15
N ALA A 32 -10.40 -7.61 4.14
CA ALA A 32 -11.24 -6.42 4.35
C ALA A 32 -10.39 -5.18 4.64
N ILE A 33 -9.29 -5.36 5.36
CA ILE A 33 -8.40 -4.26 5.66
C ILE A 33 -7.69 -3.79 4.39
N VAL A 34 -7.20 -4.72 3.57
CA VAL A 34 -6.56 -4.34 2.33
C VAL A 34 -7.57 -3.60 1.43
N GLY A 35 -8.77 -4.13 1.32
CA GLY A 35 -9.80 -3.49 0.50
C GLY A 35 -10.15 -2.09 1.00
N ALA A 36 -10.25 -1.92 2.31
CA ALA A 36 -10.58 -0.62 2.88
C ALA A 36 -9.48 0.40 2.61
N ILE A 37 -8.21 -0.03 2.70
CA ILE A 37 -7.10 0.88 2.42
C ILE A 37 -7.11 1.25 0.93
N GLU A 38 -7.34 0.28 0.07
CA GLU A 38 -7.36 0.56 -1.36
C GLU A 38 -8.51 1.47 -1.76
N ARG A 39 -9.64 1.39 -1.04
CA ARG A 39 -10.75 2.27 -1.32
C ARG A 39 -10.60 3.65 -0.68
N GLY A 40 -9.62 3.83 0.17
CA GLY A 40 -9.40 5.11 0.83
C GLY A 40 -10.23 5.32 2.07
N THR A 41 -10.89 4.27 2.58
CA THR A 41 -11.72 4.42 3.78
C THR A 41 -10.97 4.11 5.05
N ARG A 42 -9.72 3.67 4.94
CA ARG A 42 -8.91 3.35 6.11
C ARG A 42 -7.45 3.65 5.80
N ALA A 43 -6.76 4.25 6.73
CA ALA A 43 -5.33 4.50 6.58
C ALA A 43 -4.54 3.37 7.23
N PRO A 44 -3.41 2.97 6.67
CA PRO A 44 -2.60 1.94 7.30
C PRO A 44 -1.92 2.49 8.55
N SER A 45 -1.80 1.64 9.56
CA SER A 45 -1.06 2.01 10.76
C SER A 45 0.43 2.05 10.44
N ALA A 46 1.23 2.59 11.34
CA ALA A 46 2.67 2.63 11.16
C ALA A 46 3.25 1.23 11.02
N ASP A 47 2.75 0.28 11.81
CA ASP A 47 3.22 -1.09 11.71
C ASP A 47 2.86 -1.70 10.37
N LEU A 48 1.65 -1.46 9.91
CA LEU A 48 1.22 -2.02 8.63
C LEU A 48 2.01 -1.38 7.50
N MET A 49 2.33 -0.09 7.61
CA MET A 49 3.12 0.59 6.61
C MET A 49 4.51 -0.05 6.49
N ARG A 50 5.10 -0.44 7.63
CA ARG A 50 6.38 -1.13 7.56
C ARG A 50 6.27 -2.47 6.89
N GLN A 51 5.18 -3.19 7.15
CA GLN A 51 4.98 -4.48 6.50
C GLN A 51 4.74 -4.32 5.00
N ILE A 52 4.06 -3.28 4.60
CA ILE A 52 3.86 -2.99 3.19
C ILE A 52 5.23 -2.73 2.54
N HIS A 53 6.08 -1.99 3.22
CA HIS A 53 7.42 -1.76 2.71
C HIS A 53 8.17 -3.09 2.54
N ASP A 54 8.07 -3.98 3.52
CA ASP A 54 8.78 -5.24 3.45
C ASP A 54 8.27 -6.14 2.34
N VAL A 55 6.97 -6.15 2.13
CA VAL A 55 6.36 -7.04 1.14
C VAL A 55 6.48 -6.48 -0.28
N LEU A 56 6.21 -5.20 -0.44
CA LEU A 56 6.16 -4.60 -1.77
C LEU A 56 7.40 -3.80 -2.14
N GLY A 57 8.25 -3.53 -1.19
CA GLY A 57 9.45 -2.77 -1.46
C GLY A 57 9.20 -1.30 -1.69
N VAL A 58 8.07 -0.78 -1.22
CA VAL A 58 7.74 0.62 -1.43
C VAL A 58 7.86 1.38 -0.13
N THR A 59 8.31 2.60 -0.21
CA THR A 59 8.41 3.45 0.97
C THR A 59 7.10 4.14 1.23
N GLU A 60 6.95 4.67 2.43
CA GLU A 60 5.77 5.45 2.76
C GLU A 60 5.65 6.65 1.85
N GLN A 61 6.77 7.29 1.51
CA GLN A 61 6.74 8.43 0.62
C GLN A 61 6.22 8.04 -0.76
N GLU A 62 6.62 6.89 -1.24
CA GLU A 62 6.14 6.42 -2.53
C GLU A 62 4.64 6.15 -2.51
N LEU A 63 4.16 5.60 -1.40
CA LEU A 63 2.74 5.36 -1.28
C LEU A 63 1.95 6.65 -1.18
N ARG A 64 2.54 7.67 -0.56
CA ARG A 64 1.84 8.95 -0.46
C ARG A 64 1.93 9.74 -1.75
N GLY A 65 2.73 9.26 -2.70
CA GLY A 65 2.90 9.98 -3.95
C GLY A 65 3.81 11.17 -3.84
N GLU A 66 4.57 11.25 -2.76
CA GLU A 66 5.50 12.34 -2.58
C GLU A 66 6.73 12.05 -3.40
N SER A 67 7.04 12.97 -4.23
CA SER A 67 8.06 12.71 -5.10
C SER A 67 9.35 12.89 -4.51
N VAL A 68 10.18 12.06 -4.70
CA VAL A 68 11.34 12.13 -4.13
C VAL A 68 12.21 12.45 -5.17
N THR A 69 12.24 13.31 -5.77
CA THR A 69 12.94 13.51 -6.76
C THR A 69 14.11 13.90 -6.59
N PHE A 70 14.86 13.80 -7.21
CA PHE A 70 15.97 14.02 -7.03
C PHE A 70 16.35 14.83 -8.02
N GLY A 71 16.79 15.33 -7.82
CA GLY A 71 17.34 16.01 -8.57
C GLY A 71 16.59 16.52 -9.43
N GLY A 72 15.96 16.48 -9.27
CA GLY A 72 15.19 16.91 -10.07
C GLY A 72 15.14 17.15 -10.19
#